data_11a9c017f481aee0edcd2faf24aa5a49
#
_entry.id   11a9c017f481aee0edcd2faf24aa5a49
#
_cell.length_a   1.000
_cell.length_b   1.000
_cell.length_c   1.000
_cell.angle_alpha   90.00
_cell.angle_beta   90.00
_cell.angle_gamma   90.00
#
_symmetry.space_group_name_H-M   'P 1'
#
loop_
_entity.id
_entity.type
_entity.pdbx_description
1 polymer ?
#
loop_
_entity_poly.entity_id
_entity_poly.type
_entity_poly.pdbx_seq_one_letter_code
_entity_poly.pdbx_strand_id
1 'polypeptide(L)'
;GLAIAEMIASLSIPTVSLVLGGGHSIGIPMAVSADYSFAVASATMVIHPVRSSGMFIGVAQTYRNMEKIQDRITGFIAAHSRASRERLEELMLDTSQLVKDVGTLLEGEEAVKEGLIDEVGGIREALMKLHQMIETNREKSGEKL
;
A
#
# COMPACT_ATOMS: atom_id res chain seq x y z
N GLY A 1 2.36 -11.46 -4.10
CA GLY A 1 1.90 -10.30 -3.29
C GLY A 1 0.87 -9.47 -4.02
N LEU A 2 1.13 -8.97 -5.23
CA LEU A 2 0.16 -8.12 -5.95
C LEU A 2 -1.18 -8.84 -6.21
N ALA A 3 -1.18 -10.13 -6.50
CA ALA A 3 -2.41 -10.91 -6.69
C ALA A 3 -3.27 -10.96 -5.39
N ILE A 4 -2.64 -10.95 -4.22
CA ILE A 4 -3.37 -10.89 -2.95
C ILE A 4 -3.97 -9.49 -2.75
N ALA A 5 -3.22 -8.44 -3.07
CA ALA A 5 -3.71 -7.07 -3.02
C ALA A 5 -4.92 -6.86 -3.96
N GLU A 6 -4.84 -7.35 -5.20
CA GLU A 6 -5.96 -7.34 -6.16
C GLU A 6 -7.17 -8.12 -5.64
N MET A 7 -6.94 -9.26 -4.99
CA MET A 7 -8.03 -10.04 -4.38
C MET A 7 -8.73 -9.23 -3.28
N ILE A 8 -7.98 -8.60 -2.38
CA ILE A 8 -8.55 -7.77 -1.32
C ILE A 8 -9.33 -6.60 -1.92
N ALA A 9 -8.74 -5.88 -2.88
CA ALA A 9 -9.37 -4.73 -3.53
C ALA A 9 -10.65 -5.09 -4.33
N SER A 10 -10.81 -6.37 -4.71
CA SER A 10 -11.98 -6.87 -5.44
C SER A 10 -13.11 -7.39 -4.54
N LEU A 11 -12.93 -7.38 -3.22
CA LEU A 11 -13.98 -7.84 -2.30
C LEU A 11 -15.17 -6.87 -2.30
N SER A 12 -16.37 -7.44 -2.28
CA SER A 12 -17.63 -6.66 -2.21
C SER A 12 -18.06 -6.29 -0.79
N ILE A 13 -17.36 -6.80 0.21
CA ILE A 13 -17.59 -6.48 1.63
C ILE A 13 -16.63 -5.37 2.08
N PRO A 14 -17.02 -4.53 3.03
CA PRO A 14 -16.12 -3.51 3.60
C PRO A 14 -14.84 -4.12 4.16
N THR A 15 -13.72 -3.49 3.85
CA THR A 15 -12.40 -3.93 4.28
C THR A 15 -11.62 -2.79 4.93
N VAL A 16 -10.90 -3.11 6.00
CA VAL A 16 -9.99 -2.18 6.67
C VAL A 16 -8.64 -2.87 6.85
N SER A 17 -7.57 -2.21 6.46
CA SER A 17 -6.21 -2.66 6.72
C SER A 17 -5.62 -1.95 7.95
N LEU A 18 -4.70 -2.62 8.64
CA LEU A 18 -3.98 -2.06 9.77
C LEU A 18 -2.52 -2.49 9.74
N VAL A 19 -1.62 -1.54 9.64
CA VAL A 19 -0.17 -1.74 9.72
C VAL A 19 0.28 -1.57 11.17
N LEU A 20 0.63 -2.68 11.83
CA LEU A 20 1.08 -2.70 13.24
C LEU A 20 2.61 -2.65 13.40
N GLY A 21 3.34 -3.00 12.35
CA GLY A 21 4.80 -3.07 12.35
C GLY A 21 5.36 -2.67 11.00
N GLY A 22 6.07 -3.57 10.31
CA GLY A 22 6.65 -3.29 9.00
C GLY A 22 5.69 -3.58 7.85
N GLY A 23 5.23 -2.54 7.17
CA GLY A 23 4.49 -2.61 5.90
C GLY A 23 5.40 -2.40 4.69
N HIS A 24 6.54 -3.12 4.62
CA HIS A 24 7.59 -2.84 3.66
C HIS A 24 7.33 -3.48 2.30
N SER A 25 7.80 -2.81 1.22
CA SER A 25 7.81 -3.36 -0.14
C SER A 25 6.42 -3.83 -0.57
N ILE A 26 6.22 -5.13 -0.74
CA ILE A 26 4.93 -5.74 -1.10
C ILE A 26 3.85 -5.56 -0.03
N GLY A 27 4.21 -5.19 1.18
CA GLY A 27 3.28 -4.80 2.24
C GLY A 27 2.52 -3.52 1.91
N ILE A 28 3.09 -2.61 1.08
CA ILE A 28 2.44 -1.36 0.69
C ILE A 28 1.19 -1.62 -0.17
N PRO A 29 1.27 -2.32 -1.31
CA PRO A 29 0.06 -2.64 -2.07
C PRO A 29 -0.98 -3.42 -1.24
N MET A 30 -0.56 -4.28 -0.33
CA MET A 30 -1.49 -4.99 0.56
C MET A 30 -2.18 -4.03 1.55
N ALA A 31 -1.47 -3.07 2.11
CA ALA A 31 -2.04 -2.08 3.02
C ALA A 31 -3.06 -1.16 2.34
N VAL A 32 -2.76 -0.70 1.11
CA VAL A 32 -3.63 0.22 0.37
C VAL A 32 -4.79 -0.49 -0.36
N SER A 33 -4.81 -1.81 -0.40
CA SER A 33 -5.84 -2.58 -1.12
C SER A 33 -7.19 -2.63 -0.41
N ALA A 34 -7.26 -2.31 0.88
CA ALA A 34 -8.50 -2.22 1.62
C ALA A 34 -9.24 -0.89 1.35
N ASP A 35 -10.55 -0.86 1.58
CA ASP A 35 -11.36 0.36 1.43
C ASP A 35 -10.94 1.49 2.37
N TYR A 36 -10.30 1.15 3.48
CA TYR A 36 -9.73 2.11 4.43
C TYR A 36 -8.51 1.54 5.13
N SER A 37 -7.51 2.37 5.38
CA SER A 37 -6.22 1.93 5.90
C SER A 37 -5.79 2.70 7.15
N PHE A 38 -5.24 1.96 8.11
CA PHE A 38 -4.62 2.51 9.32
C PHE A 38 -3.16 2.05 9.45
N ALA A 39 -2.36 2.89 10.08
CA ALA A 39 -1.04 2.51 10.59
C ALA A 39 -0.88 3.03 12.02
N VAL A 40 -0.29 2.25 12.92
CA VAL A 40 0.12 2.81 14.22
C VAL A 40 1.29 3.77 14.02
N ALA A 41 1.45 4.74 14.92
CA ALA A 41 2.51 5.76 14.80
C ALA A 41 3.92 5.16 14.67
N SER A 42 4.19 4.04 15.35
CA SER A 42 5.46 3.32 15.31
C SER A 42 5.60 2.32 14.14
N ALA A 43 4.58 2.18 13.29
CA ALA A 43 4.69 1.37 12.09
C ALA A 43 5.67 2.00 11.10
N THR A 44 6.34 1.16 10.33
CA THR A 44 7.26 1.60 9.28
C THR A 44 6.85 1.03 7.93
N MET A 45 7.00 1.82 6.89
CA MET A 45 6.77 1.42 5.51
C MET A 45 8.00 1.79 4.68
N VAL A 46 8.54 0.82 3.95
CA VAL A 46 9.67 1.09 3.04
C VAL A 46 9.19 0.96 1.61
N ILE A 47 9.23 2.08 0.91
CA ILE A 47 8.94 2.13 -0.53
C ILE A 47 10.26 2.15 -1.31
N HIS A 48 10.43 1.20 -2.22
CA HIS A 48 11.65 1.05 -3.01
C HIS A 48 11.33 0.45 -4.39
N PRO A 49 12.23 0.59 -5.38
CA PRO A 49 12.05 -0.02 -6.69
C PRO A 49 12.04 -1.54 -6.62
N VAL A 50 11.45 -2.17 -7.62
CA VAL A 50 11.49 -3.63 -7.77
C VAL A 50 12.93 -4.10 -7.83
N ARG A 51 13.26 -5.11 -7.03
CA ARG A 51 14.57 -5.74 -6.98
C ARG A 51 14.49 -7.17 -7.49
N SER A 52 15.51 -7.59 -8.20
CA SER A 52 15.67 -8.97 -8.63
C SER A 52 17.13 -9.39 -8.49
N SER A 53 17.33 -10.63 -8.12
CA SER A 53 18.66 -11.23 -8.07
C SER A 53 18.63 -12.61 -8.74
N GLY A 54 19.69 -12.97 -9.44
CA GLY A 54 19.79 -14.27 -10.11
C GLY A 54 20.57 -14.22 -11.43
N MET A 55 20.57 -15.35 -12.14
CA MET A 55 21.12 -15.44 -13.48
C MET A 55 20.08 -14.96 -14.48
N PHE A 56 20.42 -14.02 -15.35
CA PHE A 56 19.54 -13.49 -16.36
C PHE A 56 20.02 -13.86 -17.76
N ILE A 57 19.11 -14.35 -18.60
CA ILE A 57 19.34 -14.58 -20.02
C ILE A 57 18.55 -13.51 -20.78
N GLY A 58 19.26 -12.69 -21.58
CA GLY A 58 18.63 -11.60 -22.34
C GLY A 58 18.40 -10.32 -21.51
N VAL A 59 19.48 -9.54 -21.33
CA VAL A 59 19.51 -8.34 -20.49
C VAL A 59 18.38 -7.33 -20.82
N ALA A 60 18.18 -7.00 -22.10
CA ALA A 60 17.17 -6.06 -22.53
C ALA A 60 15.74 -6.55 -22.25
N GLN A 61 15.51 -7.83 -22.30
CA GLN A 61 14.20 -8.42 -22.05
C GLN A 61 13.87 -8.47 -20.56
N THR A 62 14.88 -8.79 -19.75
CA THR A 62 14.80 -8.75 -18.29
C THR A 62 14.51 -7.33 -17.79
N TYR A 63 15.22 -6.33 -18.29
CA TYR A 63 15.00 -4.93 -17.95
C TYR A 63 13.54 -4.50 -18.24
N ARG A 64 13.05 -4.74 -19.45
CA ARG A 64 11.65 -4.42 -19.82
C ARG A 64 10.61 -5.14 -18.96
N ASN A 65 10.90 -6.38 -18.54
CA ASN A 65 10.00 -7.10 -17.65
C ASN A 65 9.98 -6.49 -16.24
N MET A 66 11.12 -6.06 -15.73
CA MET A 66 11.21 -5.37 -14.44
C MET A 66 10.49 -4.02 -14.47
N GLU A 67 10.63 -3.23 -15.55
CA GLU A 67 9.87 -2.00 -15.75
C GLU A 67 8.35 -2.26 -15.70
N LYS A 68 7.87 -3.28 -16.42
CA LYS A 68 6.45 -3.64 -16.41
C LYS A 68 5.94 -4.06 -15.02
N ILE A 69 6.76 -4.77 -14.26
CA ILE A 69 6.41 -5.15 -12.87
C ILE A 69 6.37 -3.90 -11.99
N GLN A 70 7.37 -3.02 -12.11
CA GLN A 70 7.41 -1.74 -11.42
C GLN A 70 6.18 -0.90 -11.72
N ASP A 71 5.84 -0.72 -13.00
CA ASP A 71 4.68 0.03 -13.46
C ASP A 71 3.35 -0.51 -12.88
N ARG A 72 3.19 -1.81 -12.86
CA ARG A 72 1.99 -2.45 -12.32
C ARG A 72 1.83 -2.20 -10.82
N ILE A 73 2.93 -2.32 -10.07
CA ILE A 73 2.91 -2.10 -8.61
C ILE A 73 2.66 -0.63 -8.30
N THR A 74 3.38 0.29 -8.95
CA THR A 74 3.20 1.73 -8.76
C THR A 74 1.80 2.19 -9.17
N GLY A 75 1.30 1.68 -10.30
CA GLY A 75 -0.05 1.96 -10.77
C GLY A 75 -1.13 1.46 -9.81
N PHE A 76 -0.96 0.26 -9.24
CA PHE A 76 -1.88 -0.27 -8.23
C PHE A 76 -1.90 0.61 -6.96
N ILE A 77 -0.73 0.98 -6.44
CA ILE A 77 -0.63 1.82 -5.24
C ILE A 77 -1.28 3.18 -5.49
N ALA A 78 -1.00 3.82 -6.63
CA ALA A 78 -1.59 5.12 -6.99
C ALA A 78 -3.11 5.05 -7.15
N ALA A 79 -3.65 3.95 -7.68
CA ALA A 79 -5.08 3.74 -7.85
C ALA A 79 -5.84 3.50 -6.53
N HIS A 80 -5.15 3.01 -5.50
CA HIS A 80 -5.74 2.61 -4.21
C HIS A 80 -5.26 3.47 -3.03
N SER A 81 -4.62 4.60 -3.31
CA SER A 81 -4.18 5.55 -2.28
C SER A 81 -4.36 6.99 -2.77
N ARG A 82 -4.05 7.96 -1.93
CA ARG A 82 -4.04 9.38 -2.30
C ARG A 82 -2.68 9.84 -2.83
N ALA A 83 -1.66 8.97 -2.80
CA ALA A 83 -0.34 9.28 -3.32
C ALA A 83 -0.35 9.31 -4.86
N SER A 84 0.19 10.36 -5.46
CA SER A 84 0.35 10.40 -6.92
C SER A 84 1.43 9.45 -7.40
N ARG A 85 1.33 9.02 -8.66
CA ARG A 85 2.33 8.16 -9.28
C ARG A 85 3.72 8.80 -9.27
N GLU A 86 3.79 10.08 -9.60
CA GLU A 86 5.02 10.87 -9.61
C GLU A 86 5.67 10.89 -8.22
N ARG A 87 4.86 11.10 -7.18
CA ARG A 87 5.36 11.10 -5.80
C ARG A 87 5.86 9.74 -5.35
N LEU A 88 5.18 8.67 -5.74
CA LEU A 88 5.62 7.29 -5.46
C LEU A 88 6.97 7.00 -6.12
N GLU A 89 7.17 7.43 -7.36
CA GLU A 89 8.43 7.26 -8.09
C GLU A 89 9.57 8.07 -7.44
N GLU A 90 9.31 9.30 -6.99
CA GLU A 90 10.27 10.10 -6.23
C GLU A 90 10.69 9.38 -4.93
N LEU A 91 9.73 8.91 -4.14
CA LEU A 91 10.00 8.19 -2.89
C LEU A 91 10.77 6.88 -3.14
N MET A 92 10.47 6.17 -4.22
CA MET A 92 11.18 4.94 -4.60
C MET A 92 12.63 5.18 -4.97
N LEU A 93 12.95 6.32 -5.59
CA LEU A 93 14.27 6.64 -6.12
C LEU A 93 15.09 7.53 -5.17
N ASP A 94 14.56 7.87 -3.99
CA ASP A 94 15.27 8.69 -3.03
C ASP A 94 16.52 7.96 -2.50
N THR A 95 17.65 8.65 -2.56
CA THR A 95 18.96 8.20 -2.06
C THR A 95 19.43 8.99 -0.85
N SER A 96 18.64 9.92 -0.35
CA SER A 96 18.99 10.79 0.79
C SER A 96 18.95 10.05 2.12
N GLN A 97 18.14 9.00 2.22
CA GLN A 97 18.06 8.15 3.40
C GLN A 97 18.97 6.93 3.23
N LEU A 98 19.76 6.63 4.26
CA LEU A 98 20.64 5.44 4.30
C LEU A 98 19.84 4.15 4.54
N VAL A 99 18.77 3.93 3.81
CA VAL A 99 18.09 2.64 3.78
C VAL A 99 18.79 1.77 2.75
N LYS A 100 19.74 1.00 3.20
CA LYS A 100 20.57 -0.01 2.52
C LYS A 100 20.84 0.10 1.01
N ASP A 101 20.11 0.91 0.20
CA ASP A 101 20.37 1.18 -1.23
C ASP A 101 19.61 2.40 -1.75
N VAL A 102 18.38 2.21 -2.20
CA VAL A 102 17.49 3.23 -2.79
C VAL A 102 16.10 3.02 -2.24
N GLY A 103 15.43 4.10 -1.88
CA GLY A 103 14.05 4.09 -1.38
C GLY A 103 13.89 4.92 -0.11
N THR A 104 12.65 5.02 0.33
CA THR A 104 12.27 5.85 1.48
C THR A 104 11.64 4.98 2.57
N LEU A 105 12.09 5.18 3.80
CA LEU A 105 11.42 4.69 4.99
C LEU A 105 10.48 5.77 5.48
N LEU A 106 9.22 5.42 5.68
CA LEU A 106 8.17 6.27 6.23
C LEU A 106 7.68 5.68 7.55
N GLU A 107 7.55 6.49 8.57
CA GLU A 107 6.81 6.15 9.79
C GLU A 107 5.30 6.34 9.58
N GLY A 108 4.46 5.86 10.50
CA GLY A 108 3.01 5.88 10.34
C GLY A 108 2.43 7.24 9.99
N GLU A 109 2.86 8.31 10.66
CA GLU A 109 2.42 9.68 10.38
C GLU A 109 2.89 10.19 9.00
N GLU A 110 4.11 9.83 8.61
CA GLU A 110 4.66 10.18 7.29
C GLU A 110 3.92 9.45 6.18
N ALA A 111 3.57 8.17 6.39
CA ALA A 111 2.77 7.40 5.43
C ALA A 111 1.38 8.01 5.21
N VAL A 112 0.75 8.56 6.24
CA VAL A 112 -0.50 9.33 6.12
C VAL A 112 -0.27 10.64 5.38
N LYS A 113 0.78 11.39 5.70
CA LYS A 113 1.13 12.65 5.02
C LYS A 113 1.40 12.47 3.54
N GLU A 114 2.08 11.38 3.16
CA GLU A 114 2.32 11.02 1.76
C GLU A 114 1.09 10.44 1.05
N GLY A 115 0.00 10.23 1.78
CA GLY A 115 -1.26 9.73 1.22
C GLY A 115 -1.31 8.23 0.96
N LEU A 116 -0.33 7.46 1.47
CA LEU A 116 -0.33 6.00 1.38
C LEU A 116 -1.35 5.37 2.33
N ILE A 117 -1.46 5.88 3.53
CA ILE A 117 -2.36 5.40 4.58
C ILE A 117 -3.39 6.49 4.89
N ASP A 118 -4.61 6.10 5.24
CA ASP A 118 -5.68 7.06 5.51
C ASP A 118 -5.54 7.75 6.86
N GLU A 119 -5.31 6.99 7.93
CA GLU A 119 -5.20 7.54 9.28
C GLU A 119 -4.16 6.82 10.15
N VAL A 120 -3.62 7.54 11.12
CA VAL A 120 -2.89 6.92 12.22
C VAL A 120 -3.89 6.39 13.25
N GLY A 121 -3.78 5.10 13.58
CA GLY A 121 -4.65 4.46 14.56
C GLY A 121 -4.28 3.01 14.79
N GLY A 122 -4.84 2.43 15.85
CA GLY A 122 -4.64 1.04 16.22
C GLY A 122 -5.85 0.16 15.90
N ILE A 123 -5.87 -1.03 16.50
CA ILE A 123 -6.95 -2.02 16.29
C ILE A 123 -8.33 -1.48 16.68
N ARG A 124 -8.40 -0.61 17.66
CA ARG A 124 -9.66 0.00 18.12
C ARG A 124 -10.27 0.87 17.02
N GLU A 125 -9.49 1.79 16.48
CA GLU A 125 -9.90 2.71 15.42
C GLU A 125 -10.25 1.95 14.14
N ALA A 126 -9.45 0.95 13.79
CA ALA A 126 -9.70 0.07 12.64
C ALA A 126 -11.04 -0.67 12.75
N LEU A 127 -11.35 -1.26 13.93
CA LEU A 127 -12.61 -1.96 14.16
C LEU A 127 -13.80 -0.98 14.18
N MET A 128 -13.67 0.18 14.79
CA MET A 128 -14.71 1.22 14.78
C MET A 128 -15.04 1.65 13.34
N LYS A 129 -14.02 1.88 12.52
CA LYS A 129 -14.20 2.24 11.12
C LYS A 129 -14.90 1.15 10.33
N LEU A 130 -14.47 -0.10 10.52
CA LEU A 130 -15.09 -1.25 9.86
C LEU A 130 -16.57 -1.38 10.20
N HIS A 131 -16.94 -1.25 11.47
CA HIS A 131 -18.35 -1.28 11.89
C HIS A 131 -19.15 -0.15 11.26
N GLN A 132 -18.61 1.07 11.24
CA GLN A 132 -19.28 2.21 10.59
C GLN A 132 -19.52 1.95 9.10
N MET A 133 -18.55 1.37 8.40
CA MET A 133 -18.67 1.06 6.98
C MET A 133 -19.73 -0.03 6.73
N ILE A 134 -19.80 -1.04 7.59
CA ILE A 134 -20.82 -2.10 7.52
C ILE A 134 -22.22 -1.50 7.70
N GLU A 135 -22.43 -0.64 8.69
CA GLU A 135 -23.69 0.03 8.95
C GLU A 135 -24.14 0.90 7.75
N THR A 136 -23.21 1.70 7.23
CA THR A 136 -23.46 2.53 6.03
C THR A 136 -23.85 1.69 4.81
N ASN A 137 -23.20 0.53 4.60
CA ASN A 137 -23.56 -0.37 3.51
C ASN A 137 -24.96 -0.99 3.69
N ARG A 138 -25.31 -1.39 4.90
CA ARG A 138 -26.66 -1.91 5.20
C ARG A 138 -27.76 -0.88 4.94
N GLU A 139 -27.54 0.36 5.34
CA GLU A 139 -28.48 1.45 5.07
C GLU A 139 -28.69 1.69 3.57
N LYS A 140 -27.60 1.63 2.78
CA LYS A 140 -27.66 1.81 1.32
C LYS A 140 -28.36 0.64 0.61
N SER A 141 -28.20 -0.58 1.09
CA SER A 141 -28.85 -1.78 0.53
C SER A 141 -30.30 -1.96 0.94
N GLY A 142 -30.82 -1.11 1.85
CA GLY A 142 -32.21 -1.18 2.32
C GLY A 142 -32.49 -2.37 3.26
N GLU A 143 -31.48 -3.06 3.74
CA GLU A 143 -31.59 -4.10 4.74
C GLU A 143 -31.82 -3.48 6.12
N LYS A 144 -33.08 -3.19 6.42
CA LYS A 144 -33.52 -2.94 7.81
C LYS A 144 -33.63 -4.26 8.57
N LEU A 145 -33.03 -4.30 9.75
CA LEU A 145 -33.30 -5.34 10.76
C LEU A 145 -34.78 -5.38 11.10
#